data_5bb6e5a257b1f1aafa51c97eb879ac03
#
_entry.id   5bb6e5a257b1f1aafa51c97eb879ac03
#
_cell.length_a   1.000
_cell.length_b   1.000
_cell.length_c   1.000
_cell.angle_alpha   90.00
_cell.angle_beta   90.00
_cell.angle_gamma   90.00
#
_symmetry.space_group_name_H-M   'P 1'
#
loop_
_entity.id
_entity.type
_entity.pdbx_description
1 polymer ?
#
loop_
_entity_poly.entity_id
_entity_poly.type
_entity_poly.pdbx_seq_one_letter_code
_entity_poly.pdbx_strand_id
1 'polypeptide(L)'
;GLPGDYFYSPMQIQGEWTDYQETICSVDPSGRGADETAAAYISQKNGLLYLHEMRAYRDGYSDSTLLDILRGCKKYNVNTLVIESNFGDGIVAELFKKHLQQTKQRILVEEVRANVRKEDRIIDTLEPILNQHRLIINKSVIDWDYNSNREAPPEERLLYMLFYQMSRMCRQKYAV
;
A
#
# COMPACT_ATOMS: atom_id res chain seq x y z
N GLY A 1 15.39 -11.54 6.42
CA GLY A 1 16.41 -11.45 5.39
C GLY A 1 17.58 -12.37 5.68
N LEU A 2 18.47 -12.53 4.72
CA LEU A 2 19.76 -13.18 4.93
C LEU A 2 20.68 -12.24 5.73
N PRO A 3 21.78 -12.75 6.34
CA PRO A 3 22.80 -11.89 6.94
C PRO A 3 23.31 -10.87 5.90
N GLY A 4 23.16 -9.58 6.18
CA GLY A 4 23.47 -8.48 5.25
C GLY A 4 22.25 -7.89 4.53
N ASP A 5 21.10 -8.56 4.51
CA ASP A 5 19.85 -8.03 3.97
C ASP A 5 19.06 -7.35 5.10
N TYR A 6 19.12 -6.05 5.18
CA TYR A 6 18.33 -5.28 6.14
C TYR A 6 17.92 -3.93 5.58
N PHE A 7 16.77 -3.46 6.03
CA PHE A 7 16.31 -2.10 5.81
C PHE A 7 16.50 -1.28 7.08
N TYR A 8 16.81 -0.01 6.91
CA TYR A 8 16.69 0.93 8.01
C TYR A 8 15.22 1.13 8.37
N SER A 9 14.94 1.21 9.66
CA SER A 9 13.60 1.53 10.12
C SER A 9 13.18 2.91 9.61
N PRO A 10 11.96 3.06 9.06
CA PRO A 10 11.46 4.35 8.64
C PRO A 10 11.28 5.29 9.83
N MET A 11 11.38 6.59 9.58
CA MET A 11 11.04 7.61 10.58
C MET A 11 9.55 7.57 10.87
N GLN A 12 9.21 7.76 12.14
CA GLN A 12 7.83 7.76 12.61
C GLN A 12 7.41 9.14 13.04
N ILE A 13 6.18 9.47 12.76
CA ILE A 13 5.56 10.71 13.18
C ILE A 13 4.13 10.53 13.58
N GLN A 14 3.62 11.53 14.27
CA GLN A 14 2.23 11.60 14.69
C GLN A 14 1.64 12.96 14.29
N GLY A 15 0.51 12.91 13.58
CA GLY A 15 -0.22 14.12 13.18
C GLY A 15 -0.09 14.48 11.70
N GLU A 16 -0.78 15.56 11.33
CA GLU A 16 -0.69 16.17 10.02
C GLU A 16 0.43 17.21 10.02
N TRP A 17 1.03 17.47 8.82
CA TRP A 17 2.30 18.13 8.82
C TRP A 17 2.45 19.30 7.92
N THR A 18 1.88 19.20 6.69
CA THR A 18 2.27 20.16 5.67
C THR A 18 1.41 20.02 4.43
N ASP A 19 1.44 21.02 3.57
CA ASP A 19 0.94 20.90 2.21
C ASP A 19 1.88 20.03 1.41
N TYR A 20 1.35 18.93 0.89
CA TYR A 20 2.10 17.98 0.07
C TYR A 20 2.12 18.42 -1.39
N GLN A 21 3.16 18.02 -2.11
CA GLN A 21 3.28 18.30 -3.55
C GLN A 21 2.38 17.37 -4.36
N GLU A 22 2.27 16.14 -3.93
CA GLU A 22 1.45 15.10 -4.55
C GLU A 22 1.02 14.08 -3.50
N THR A 23 -0.18 13.56 -3.67
CA THR A 23 -0.68 12.44 -2.86
C THR A 23 -1.29 11.39 -3.77
N ILE A 24 -0.84 10.17 -3.64
CA ILE A 24 -1.35 9.01 -4.38
C ILE A 24 -2.04 8.02 -3.43
N CYS A 25 -2.99 7.28 -3.97
CA CYS A 25 -3.47 6.04 -3.39
C CYS A 25 -3.03 4.89 -4.30
N SER A 26 -2.22 3.98 -3.78
CA SER A 26 -1.82 2.77 -4.50
C SER A 26 -2.70 1.61 -4.08
N VAL A 27 -3.28 0.89 -5.04
CA VAL A 27 -4.16 -0.26 -4.81
C VAL A 27 -3.58 -1.49 -5.49
N ASP A 28 -3.39 -2.55 -4.69
CA ASP A 28 -3.10 -3.91 -5.16
C ASP A 28 -4.39 -4.74 -5.00
N PRO A 29 -5.19 -4.89 -6.07
CA PRO A 29 -6.44 -5.60 -5.97
C PRO A 29 -6.18 -7.11 -5.87
N SER A 30 -6.83 -7.77 -4.92
CA SER A 30 -6.80 -9.22 -4.86
C SER A 30 -7.63 -9.81 -5.98
N GLY A 31 -7.13 -10.91 -6.53
CA GLY A 31 -7.89 -11.76 -7.41
C GLY A 31 -8.98 -12.54 -6.66
N ARG A 32 -9.24 -13.75 -7.14
CA ARG A 32 -10.11 -14.70 -6.43
C ARG A 32 -9.23 -15.54 -5.50
N GLY A 33 -9.55 -15.58 -4.21
CA GLY A 33 -8.82 -16.41 -3.25
C GLY A 33 -8.74 -15.79 -1.86
N ALA A 34 -7.73 -16.22 -1.09
CA ALA A 34 -7.49 -15.76 0.28
C ALA A 34 -6.70 -14.43 0.36
N ASP A 35 -6.24 -13.90 -0.80
CA ASP A 35 -5.47 -12.67 -0.83
C ASP A 35 -6.35 -11.45 -0.53
N GLU A 36 -5.79 -10.48 0.16
CA GLU A 36 -6.47 -9.22 0.49
C GLU A 36 -6.21 -8.15 -0.57
N THR A 37 -7.24 -7.36 -0.90
CA THR A 37 -7.04 -6.09 -1.61
C THR A 37 -6.40 -5.10 -0.64
N ALA A 38 -5.24 -4.55 -1.01
CA ALA A 38 -4.52 -3.59 -0.20
C ALA A 38 -4.55 -2.20 -0.82
N ALA A 39 -4.66 -1.17 0.03
CA ALA A 39 -4.57 0.23 -0.35
C ALA A 39 -3.58 0.98 0.55
N ALA A 40 -2.71 1.81 -0.04
CA ALA A 40 -1.75 2.65 0.66
C ALA A 40 -1.90 4.10 0.23
N TYR A 41 -1.96 5.03 1.20
CA TYR A 41 -2.06 6.47 0.96
C TYR A 41 -0.72 7.12 1.25
N ILE A 42 -0.08 7.65 0.21
CA ILE A 42 1.30 8.14 0.25
C ILE A 42 1.36 9.55 -0.34
N SER A 43 2.00 10.47 0.39
CA SER A 43 2.29 11.81 -0.11
C SER A 43 3.78 12.03 -0.30
N GLN A 44 4.11 12.96 -1.21
CA GLN A 44 5.47 13.38 -1.46
C GLN A 44 5.65 14.86 -1.14
N LYS A 45 6.80 15.20 -0.52
CA LYS A 45 7.27 16.56 -0.40
C LYS A 45 8.79 16.61 -0.27
N ASN A 46 9.44 17.42 -1.10
CA ASN A 46 10.90 17.67 -1.07
C ASN A 46 11.74 16.38 -1.05
N GLY A 47 11.32 15.37 -1.82
CA GLY A 47 12.00 14.08 -1.90
C GLY A 47 11.72 13.11 -0.73
N LEU A 48 10.94 13.52 0.26
CA LEU A 48 10.45 12.66 1.32
C LEU A 48 9.11 12.05 0.94
N LEU A 49 8.88 10.81 1.38
CA LEU A 49 7.63 10.07 1.21
C LEU A 49 6.97 9.88 2.56
N TYR A 50 5.68 10.14 2.62
CA TYR A 50 4.88 10.10 3.84
C TYR A 50 3.78 9.04 3.68
N LEU A 51 3.88 7.92 4.38
CA LEU A 51 2.85 6.90 4.43
C LEU A 51 1.84 7.27 5.53
N HIS A 52 0.65 7.68 5.12
CA HIS A 52 -0.41 8.14 6.02
C HIS A 52 -1.24 7.01 6.62
N GLU A 53 -1.65 6.08 5.76
CA GLU A 53 -2.56 5.01 6.13
C GLU A 53 -2.39 3.83 5.18
N MET A 54 -2.64 2.63 5.70
CA MET A 54 -2.83 1.42 4.91
C MET A 54 -4.15 0.77 5.27
N ARG A 55 -4.76 0.12 4.31
CA ARG A 55 -6.00 -0.65 4.47
C ARG A 55 -5.88 -1.98 3.75
N ALA A 56 -6.54 -3.00 4.29
CA ALA A 56 -6.63 -4.32 3.69
C ALA A 56 -8.09 -4.80 3.74
N TYR A 57 -8.54 -5.47 2.69
CA TYR A 57 -9.92 -5.91 2.52
C TYR A 57 -9.97 -7.33 2.02
N ARG A 58 -10.76 -8.17 2.68
CA ARG A 58 -10.97 -9.57 2.29
C ARG A 58 -12.06 -9.76 1.24
N ASP A 59 -12.86 -8.72 1.00
CA ASP A 59 -13.97 -8.74 0.04
C ASP A 59 -13.56 -8.42 -1.40
N GLY A 60 -12.25 -8.51 -1.70
CA GLY A 60 -11.72 -8.22 -3.01
C GLY A 60 -11.97 -6.76 -3.41
N TYR A 61 -12.67 -6.57 -4.54
CA TYR A 61 -13.06 -5.24 -5.06
C TYR A 61 -14.58 -5.04 -5.07
N SER A 62 -15.26 -5.44 -3.99
CA SER A 62 -16.68 -5.15 -3.80
C SER A 62 -16.95 -3.63 -3.80
N ASP A 63 -18.18 -3.23 -4.08
CA ASP A 63 -18.56 -1.81 -4.06
C ASP A 63 -18.25 -1.13 -2.72
N SER A 64 -18.44 -1.85 -1.61
CA SER A 64 -18.12 -1.34 -0.27
C SER A 64 -16.61 -1.09 -0.11
N THR A 65 -15.77 -1.98 -0.59
CA THR A 65 -14.31 -1.83 -0.60
C THR A 65 -13.89 -0.63 -1.42
N LEU A 66 -14.39 -0.51 -2.66
CA LEU A 66 -14.05 0.60 -3.54
C LEU A 66 -14.47 1.96 -2.97
N LEU A 67 -15.68 2.05 -2.43
CA LEU A 67 -16.18 3.27 -1.78
C LEU A 67 -15.39 3.64 -0.53
N ASP A 68 -14.94 2.65 0.25
CA ASP A 68 -14.11 2.92 1.43
C ASP A 68 -12.72 3.44 1.03
N ILE A 69 -12.10 2.85 -0.01
CA ILE A 69 -10.85 3.37 -0.59
C ILE A 69 -11.03 4.80 -1.06
N LEU A 70 -12.12 5.13 -1.75
CA LEU A 70 -12.40 6.49 -2.23
C LEU A 70 -12.67 7.48 -1.09
N ARG A 71 -13.23 7.04 0.04
CA ARG A 71 -13.32 7.88 1.25
C ARG A 71 -11.94 8.24 1.79
N GLY A 72 -10.99 7.27 1.78
CA GLY A 72 -9.59 7.54 2.10
C GLY A 72 -8.94 8.52 1.11
N CYS A 73 -9.21 8.37 -0.18
CA CYS A 73 -8.73 9.31 -1.19
C CYS A 73 -9.21 10.73 -0.93
N LYS A 74 -10.47 10.90 -0.54
CA LYS A 74 -11.02 12.21 -0.15
C LYS A 74 -10.36 12.75 1.12
N LYS A 75 -10.17 11.90 2.12
CA LYS A 75 -9.55 12.26 3.42
C LYS A 75 -8.14 12.83 3.23
N TYR A 76 -7.36 12.24 2.33
CA TYR A 76 -5.96 12.62 2.09
C TYR A 76 -5.75 13.51 0.87
N ASN A 77 -6.80 14.01 0.23
CA ASN A 77 -6.73 14.83 -0.97
C ASN A 77 -5.89 14.17 -2.09
N VAL A 78 -6.16 12.90 -2.36
CA VAL A 78 -5.44 12.10 -3.36
C VAL A 78 -5.62 12.71 -4.75
N ASN A 79 -4.52 12.90 -5.46
CA ASN A 79 -4.48 13.39 -6.84
C ASN A 79 -4.60 12.23 -7.84
N THR A 80 -3.91 11.11 -7.56
CA THR A 80 -3.84 9.96 -8.46
C THR A 80 -4.11 8.66 -7.70
N LEU A 81 -4.99 7.85 -8.25
CA LEU A 81 -5.25 6.48 -7.83
C LEU A 81 -4.50 5.54 -8.77
N VAL A 82 -3.49 4.84 -8.26
CA VAL A 82 -2.66 3.90 -8.99
C VAL A 82 -3.12 2.48 -8.70
N ILE A 83 -3.45 1.71 -9.72
CA ILE A 83 -3.98 0.35 -9.60
C ILE A 83 -3.00 -0.63 -10.24
N GLU A 84 -2.54 -1.63 -9.50
CA GLU A 84 -1.75 -2.71 -10.06
C GLU A 84 -2.67 -3.67 -10.82
N SER A 85 -2.56 -3.68 -12.16
CA SER A 85 -3.45 -4.44 -13.04
C SER A 85 -2.86 -5.81 -13.43
N ASN A 86 -2.46 -6.62 -12.46
CA ASN A 86 -2.00 -7.99 -12.72
C ASN A 86 -3.18 -8.96 -12.92
N PHE A 87 -4.39 -8.53 -12.62
CA PHE A 87 -5.62 -9.32 -12.70
C PHE A 87 -6.77 -8.49 -13.27
N GLY A 88 -7.53 -9.09 -14.19
CA GLY A 88 -8.85 -8.58 -14.56
C GLY A 88 -8.91 -7.50 -15.64
N ASP A 89 -7.88 -7.34 -16.47
CA ASP A 89 -7.90 -6.53 -17.71
C ASP A 89 -8.61 -5.16 -17.59
N GLY A 90 -8.28 -4.38 -16.54
CA GLY A 90 -8.82 -3.03 -16.37
C GLY A 90 -10.18 -2.96 -15.68
N ILE A 91 -10.80 -4.05 -15.28
CA ILE A 91 -12.14 -4.07 -14.64
C ILE A 91 -12.14 -3.22 -13.38
N VAL A 92 -11.12 -3.36 -12.52
CA VAL A 92 -11.05 -2.62 -11.24
C VAL A 92 -10.94 -1.12 -11.48
N ALA A 93 -10.13 -0.70 -12.47
CA ALA A 93 -10.00 0.70 -12.83
C ALA A 93 -11.32 1.29 -13.36
N GLU A 94 -12.05 0.55 -14.18
CA GLU A 94 -13.37 0.99 -14.69
C GLU A 94 -14.40 1.10 -13.56
N LEU A 95 -14.39 0.20 -12.59
CA LEU A 95 -15.26 0.30 -11.42
C LEU A 95 -14.93 1.54 -10.58
N PHE A 96 -13.65 1.84 -10.34
CA PHE A 96 -13.25 3.07 -9.67
C PHE A 96 -13.69 4.32 -10.44
N LYS A 97 -13.48 4.38 -11.75
CA LYS A 97 -13.92 5.50 -12.60
C LYS A 97 -15.42 5.75 -12.49
N LYS A 98 -16.22 4.67 -12.50
CA LYS A 98 -17.69 4.76 -12.31
C LYS A 98 -18.05 5.38 -10.96
N HIS A 99 -17.44 4.92 -9.86
CA HIS A 99 -17.69 5.47 -8.53
C HIS A 99 -17.21 6.93 -8.39
N LEU A 100 -16.07 7.27 -9.00
CA LEU A 100 -15.56 8.65 -9.03
C LEU A 100 -16.53 9.60 -9.73
N GLN A 101 -17.14 9.20 -10.84
CA GLN A 101 -18.18 9.97 -11.52
C GLN A 101 -19.40 10.19 -10.62
N GLN A 102 -19.87 9.14 -9.94
CA GLN A 102 -21.02 9.20 -9.03
C GLN A 102 -20.76 10.12 -7.82
N THR A 103 -19.55 10.06 -7.27
CA THR A 103 -19.15 10.87 -6.09
C THR A 103 -18.60 12.23 -6.45
N LYS A 104 -18.52 12.58 -7.76
CA LYS A 104 -17.97 13.84 -8.28
C LYS A 104 -16.55 14.14 -7.79
N GLN A 105 -15.76 13.13 -7.52
CA GLN A 105 -14.34 13.28 -7.15
C GLN A 105 -13.49 13.38 -8.43
N ARG A 106 -12.53 14.30 -8.42
CA ARG A 106 -11.57 14.49 -9.52
C ARG A 106 -10.24 13.86 -9.14
N ILE A 107 -10.11 12.57 -9.42
CA ILE A 107 -8.89 11.79 -9.16
C ILE A 107 -8.49 11.13 -10.48
N LEU A 108 -7.23 11.26 -10.86
CA LEU A 108 -6.68 10.55 -12.01
C LEU A 108 -6.58 9.06 -11.66
N VAL A 109 -7.02 8.19 -12.55
CA VAL A 109 -6.89 6.73 -12.39
C VAL A 109 -5.83 6.23 -13.36
N GLU A 110 -4.77 5.65 -12.83
CA GLU A 110 -3.68 5.05 -13.58
C GLU A 110 -3.57 3.56 -13.31
N GLU A 111 -3.38 2.78 -14.36
CA GLU A 111 -3.09 1.36 -14.25
C GLU A 111 -1.61 1.09 -14.47
N VAL A 112 -1.01 0.30 -13.59
CA VAL A 112 0.39 -0.10 -13.69
C VAL A 112 0.49 -1.61 -13.81
N ARG A 113 1.21 -2.08 -14.83
CA ARG A 113 1.54 -3.51 -14.99
C ARG A 113 2.97 -3.78 -14.57
N ALA A 114 3.15 -4.77 -13.72
CA ALA A 114 4.47 -5.21 -13.31
C ALA A 114 4.94 -6.37 -14.19
N ASN A 115 6.09 -6.19 -14.84
CA ASN A 115 6.73 -7.23 -15.66
C ASN A 115 7.94 -7.88 -14.96
N VAL A 116 8.23 -7.48 -13.73
CA VAL A 116 9.36 -7.95 -12.92
C VAL A 116 8.82 -8.69 -11.70
N ARG A 117 9.59 -9.65 -11.20
CA ARG A 117 9.25 -10.39 -9.97
C ARG A 117 8.93 -9.41 -8.83
N LYS A 118 7.82 -9.67 -8.11
CA LYS A 118 7.27 -8.74 -7.09
C LYS A 118 8.29 -8.40 -6.01
N GLU A 119 9.01 -9.39 -5.52
CA GLU A 119 10.02 -9.22 -4.46
C GLU A 119 11.18 -8.33 -4.90
N ASP A 120 11.70 -8.56 -6.10
CA ASP A 120 12.83 -7.77 -6.63
C ASP A 120 12.41 -6.29 -6.81
N ARG A 121 11.23 -6.06 -7.36
CA ARG A 121 10.66 -4.73 -7.53
C ARG A 121 10.46 -4.00 -6.21
N ILE A 122 9.94 -4.69 -5.19
CA ILE A 122 9.75 -4.12 -3.85
C ILE A 122 11.10 -3.74 -3.25
N ILE A 123 12.10 -4.62 -3.31
CA ILE A 123 13.42 -4.37 -2.76
C ILE A 123 14.09 -3.22 -3.50
N ASP A 124 14.10 -3.23 -4.84
CA ASP A 124 14.71 -2.17 -5.65
C ASP A 124 14.10 -0.80 -5.40
N THR A 125 12.81 -0.76 -5.02
CA THR A 125 12.12 0.49 -4.69
C THR A 125 12.39 0.92 -3.24
N LEU A 126 12.25 0.03 -2.27
CA LEU A 126 12.28 0.39 -0.85
C LEU A 126 13.70 0.55 -0.31
N GLU A 127 14.65 -0.26 -0.77
CA GLU A 127 16.03 -0.24 -0.25
C GLU A 127 16.66 1.17 -0.32
N PRO A 128 16.70 1.86 -1.47
CA PRO A 128 17.29 3.20 -1.53
C PRO A 128 16.50 4.22 -0.72
N ILE A 129 15.17 4.11 -0.65
CA ILE A 129 14.32 5.03 0.10
C ILE A 129 14.57 4.91 1.61
N LEU A 130 14.64 3.68 2.11
CA LEU A 130 14.85 3.41 3.52
C LEU A 130 16.29 3.71 3.94
N ASN A 131 17.28 3.36 3.12
CA ASN A 131 18.70 3.63 3.40
C ASN A 131 19.01 5.13 3.40
N GLN A 132 18.26 5.94 2.66
CA GLN A 132 18.37 7.39 2.65
C GLN A 132 17.43 8.07 3.68
N HIS A 133 16.75 7.31 4.52
CA HIS A 133 15.78 7.81 5.51
C HIS A 133 14.69 8.71 4.90
N ARG A 134 14.24 8.41 3.67
CA ARG A 134 13.24 9.21 2.96
C ARG A 134 11.80 8.74 3.17
N LEU A 135 11.57 7.58 3.79
CA LEU A 135 10.24 7.12 4.14
C LEU A 135 9.91 7.51 5.58
N ILE A 136 8.79 8.20 5.72
CA ILE A 136 8.24 8.62 7.00
C ILE A 136 6.86 7.97 7.15
N ILE A 137 6.62 7.31 8.28
CA ILE A 137 5.39 6.57 8.52
C ILE A 137 4.59 7.24 9.62
N ASN A 138 3.30 7.46 9.39
CA ASN A 138 2.40 7.87 10.45
C ASN A 138 2.29 6.74 11.48
N LYS A 139 2.41 7.07 12.76
CA LYS A 139 2.34 6.08 13.85
C LYS A 139 1.07 5.23 13.80
N SER A 140 -0.04 5.79 13.33
CA SER A 140 -1.30 5.06 13.15
C SER A 140 -1.19 3.84 12.22
N VAL A 141 -0.24 3.83 11.27
CA VAL A 141 0.02 2.67 10.40
C VAL A 141 0.58 1.51 11.20
N ILE A 142 1.47 1.80 12.14
CA ILE A 142 2.06 0.78 13.02
C ILE A 142 1.00 0.19 13.94
N ASP A 143 0.19 1.06 14.54
CA ASP A 143 -0.91 0.65 15.43
C ASP A 143 -1.94 -0.19 14.65
N TRP A 144 -2.25 0.19 13.41
CA TRP A 144 -3.15 -0.56 12.54
C TRP A 144 -2.56 -1.93 12.19
N ASP A 145 -1.30 -2.01 11.76
CA ASP A 145 -0.64 -3.26 11.37
C ASP A 145 -0.65 -4.28 12.51
N TYR A 146 -0.42 -3.81 13.74
CA TYR A 146 -0.48 -4.64 14.93
C TYR A 146 -1.92 -5.07 15.30
N ASN A 147 -2.87 -4.12 15.29
CA ASN A 147 -4.22 -4.36 15.78
C ASN A 147 -5.11 -5.10 14.78
N SER A 148 -4.97 -4.85 13.47
CA SER A 148 -5.79 -5.48 12.43
C SER A 148 -5.63 -7.00 12.37
N ASN A 149 -4.47 -7.51 12.79
CA ASN A 149 -4.16 -8.93 12.79
C ASN A 149 -4.27 -9.58 14.19
N ARG A 150 -4.74 -8.84 15.20
CA ARG A 150 -4.79 -9.29 16.58
C ARG A 150 -5.72 -10.49 16.80
N GLU A 151 -6.82 -10.54 16.06
CA GLU A 151 -7.85 -11.60 16.15
C GLU A 151 -7.48 -12.84 15.30
N ALA A 152 -6.47 -12.75 14.44
CA ALA A 152 -6.03 -13.88 13.63
C ALA A 152 -5.30 -14.94 14.50
N PRO A 153 -5.37 -16.23 14.12
CA PRO A 153 -4.58 -17.28 14.78
C PRO A 153 -3.10 -16.92 14.83
N PRO A 154 -2.36 -17.26 15.90
CA PRO A 154 -0.96 -16.87 16.06
C PRO A 154 -0.06 -17.24 14.88
N GLU A 155 -0.28 -18.39 14.25
CA GLU A 155 0.43 -18.89 13.08
C GLU A 155 0.18 -18.09 11.82
N GLU A 156 -1.00 -17.45 11.69
CA GLU A 156 -1.39 -16.65 10.54
C GLU A 156 -1.12 -15.16 10.75
N ARG A 157 -1.13 -14.70 11.99
CA ARG A 157 -1.03 -13.29 12.35
C ARG A 157 0.15 -12.58 11.69
N LEU A 158 1.32 -13.18 11.74
CA LEU A 158 2.55 -12.60 11.20
C LEU A 158 2.53 -12.50 9.67
N LEU A 159 1.83 -13.42 8.99
CA LEU A 159 1.79 -13.45 7.52
C LEU A 159 1.11 -12.20 6.92
N TYR A 160 0.18 -11.59 7.65
CA TYR A 160 -0.57 -10.42 7.21
C TYR A 160 -0.01 -9.10 7.76
N MET A 161 1.04 -9.14 8.58
CA MET A 161 1.66 -7.93 9.12
C MET A 161 2.65 -7.31 8.14
N LEU A 162 2.44 -6.05 7.76
CA LEU A 162 3.27 -5.29 6.83
C LEU A 162 4.75 -5.30 7.24
N PHE A 163 5.04 -4.92 8.48
CA PHE A 163 6.43 -4.81 8.94
C PHE A 163 7.11 -6.18 9.06
N TYR A 164 6.36 -7.23 9.37
CA TYR A 164 6.90 -8.58 9.34
C TYR A 164 7.23 -9.02 7.91
N GLN A 165 6.32 -8.80 6.95
CA GLN A 165 6.57 -9.09 5.55
C GLN A 165 7.79 -8.31 5.03
N MET A 166 7.90 -7.00 5.34
CA MET A 166 9.07 -6.20 4.97
C MET A 166 10.37 -6.77 5.54
N SER A 167 10.38 -7.22 6.80
CA SER A 167 11.56 -7.78 7.45
C SER A 167 12.00 -9.13 6.86
N ARG A 168 11.09 -9.83 6.16
CA ARG A 168 11.33 -11.14 5.52
C ARG A 168 11.63 -11.03 4.03
N MET A 169 11.54 -9.86 3.45
CA MET A 169 11.79 -9.65 2.03
C MET A 169 13.25 -9.93 1.69
N CYS A 170 13.51 -10.77 0.67
CA CYS A 170 14.84 -11.05 0.18
C CYS A 170 14.83 -11.39 -1.32
N ARG A 171 15.97 -11.15 -2.00
CA ARG A 171 16.13 -11.40 -3.44
C ARG A 171 16.23 -12.89 -3.78
N GLN A 172 16.75 -13.67 -2.89
CA GLN A 172 16.91 -15.13 -3.10
C GLN A 172 15.67 -15.86 -2.61
N LYS A 173 15.16 -16.81 -3.43
CA LYS A 173 14.24 -17.80 -2.90
C LYS A 173 15.01 -18.63 -1.89
N TYR A 174 14.48 -18.74 -0.66
CA TYR A 174 14.97 -19.78 0.24
C TYR A 174 14.78 -21.12 -0.47
N ALA A 175 15.88 -21.83 -0.73
CA ALA A 175 15.79 -23.27 -0.95
C ALA A 175 15.30 -23.85 0.37
N VAL A 176 14.07 -24.37 0.35
CA VAL A 176 13.50 -25.15 1.46
C VAL A 176 14.22 -26.48 1.52
#